data_8357cddbd4b1a4162384ee80298bb2a5
#
_entry.id   8357cddbd4b1a4162384ee80298bb2a5
#
_cell.length_a   1.000
_cell.length_b   1.000
_cell.length_c   1.000
_cell.angle_alpha   90.00
_cell.angle_beta   90.00
_cell.angle_gamma   90.00
#
_symmetry.space_group_name_H-M   'P 1'
#
loop_
_entity.id
_entity.type
_entity.pdbx_description
1 polymer ?
#
loop_
_entity_poly.entity_id
_entity_poly.type
_entity_poly.pdbx_seq_one_letter_code
_entity_poly.pdbx_strand_id
1 'polypeptide(L)'
;GEATDVVSKEMFTAVSGENLKRLIDGGTIKSKSRLSLRPEGTAGVVRAVAQHDLVPQGGAPAKLMYAGPMFRAERPQKGRQRQFNQVGVECLGAEEPTIDAEAIIMLMRFYETIGIPRESMRLLINSMGCEKCRPAYRELVRSYMNEHADELCETCMTRAEINPLRAFDCKNEGCAHVMESAPKISDHLCPDCREHYEAVKAYLDAAGVAYEEDYKLVRGLDYYTRTVFEVQVDNGMGSQNAIGG
;
A
#
# COMPACT_ATOMS: atom_id res chain seq x y z
N GLY A 1 -13.45 -10.64 -4.43
CA GLY A 1 -12.49 -9.85 -3.70
C GLY A 1 -13.15 -8.55 -3.27
N GLU A 2 -12.96 -8.17 -2.03
CA GLU A 2 -13.42 -6.90 -1.52
C GLU A 2 -12.77 -5.78 -2.30
N ALA A 3 -13.53 -4.74 -2.61
CA ALA A 3 -13.09 -3.63 -3.44
C ALA A 3 -12.11 -2.77 -2.64
N THR A 4 -10.82 -2.91 -2.92
CA THR A 4 -9.82 -1.93 -2.50
C THR A 4 -10.07 -0.61 -3.26
N ASP A 5 -9.60 0.52 -2.75
CA ASP A 5 -9.72 1.80 -3.46
C ASP A 5 -9.13 1.73 -4.88
N VAL A 6 -8.03 1.00 -5.05
CA VAL A 6 -7.41 0.77 -6.37
C VAL A 6 -8.38 0.06 -7.33
N VAL A 7 -9.11 -0.95 -6.88
CA VAL A 7 -10.05 -1.69 -7.71
C VAL A 7 -11.35 -0.91 -7.91
N SER A 8 -11.86 -0.23 -6.89
CA SER A 8 -13.17 0.42 -6.94
C SER A 8 -13.15 1.77 -7.66
N LYS A 9 -12.05 2.52 -7.58
CA LYS A 9 -11.97 3.91 -8.07
C LYS A 9 -10.98 4.10 -9.22
N GLU A 10 -9.91 3.29 -9.25
CA GLU A 10 -8.77 3.54 -10.13
C GLU A 10 -8.67 2.57 -11.30
N MET A 11 -9.49 1.52 -11.33
CA MET A 11 -9.42 0.51 -12.39
C MET A 11 -10.16 0.96 -13.65
N PHE A 12 -9.47 0.99 -14.78
CA PHE A 12 -10.12 1.16 -16.08
C PHE A 12 -10.89 -0.09 -16.50
N THR A 13 -12.10 0.12 -16.99
CA THR A 13 -12.86 -0.90 -17.70
C THR A 13 -12.85 -0.60 -19.20
N ALA A 14 -12.44 -1.58 -20.00
CA ALA A 14 -12.42 -1.52 -21.44
C ALA A 14 -13.55 -2.38 -22.02
N VAL A 15 -14.19 -1.88 -23.07
CA VAL A 15 -15.19 -2.60 -23.87
C VAL A 15 -14.90 -2.41 -25.33
N SER A 16 -15.31 -3.36 -26.19
CA SER A 16 -15.20 -3.17 -27.64
C SER A 16 -16.09 -2.01 -28.11
N GLY A 17 -15.74 -1.40 -29.25
CA GLY A 17 -16.53 -0.29 -29.81
C GLY A 17 -17.99 -0.66 -30.05
N GLU A 18 -18.29 -1.89 -30.45
CA GLU A 18 -19.66 -2.42 -30.62
C GLU A 18 -20.41 -2.45 -29.27
N ASN A 19 -19.78 -2.97 -28.20
CA ASN A 19 -20.37 -3.00 -26.87
C ASN A 19 -20.53 -1.60 -26.28
N LEU A 20 -19.61 -0.69 -26.56
CA LEU A 20 -19.72 0.71 -26.15
C LEU A 20 -20.94 1.37 -26.81
N LYS A 21 -21.12 1.19 -28.14
CA LYS A 21 -22.30 1.69 -28.85
C LYS A 21 -23.59 1.16 -28.25
N ARG A 22 -23.65 -0.17 -27.98
CA ARG A 22 -24.80 -0.78 -27.32
C ARG A 22 -25.12 -0.17 -25.96
N LEU A 23 -24.08 0.14 -25.14
CA LEU A 23 -24.27 0.81 -23.83
C LEU A 23 -24.81 2.24 -24.01
N ILE A 24 -24.29 2.99 -24.98
CA ILE A 24 -24.75 4.36 -25.29
C ILE A 24 -26.22 4.34 -25.72
N ASP A 25 -26.61 3.35 -26.50
CA ASP A 25 -28.00 3.17 -26.98
C ASP A 25 -28.94 2.61 -25.86
N GLY A 26 -28.50 2.56 -24.60
CA GLY A 26 -29.30 2.11 -23.46
C GLY A 26 -29.39 0.60 -23.28
N GLY A 27 -28.63 -0.17 -24.06
CA GLY A 27 -28.57 -1.63 -23.94
C GLY A 27 -27.64 -2.11 -22.85
N THR A 28 -27.62 -3.42 -22.62
CA THR A 28 -26.73 -4.07 -21.65
C THR A 28 -25.69 -4.96 -22.33
N ILE A 29 -24.55 -5.16 -21.69
CA ILE A 29 -23.49 -6.06 -22.14
C ILE A 29 -23.23 -7.14 -21.10
N LYS A 30 -22.81 -8.32 -21.57
CA LYS A 30 -22.45 -9.42 -20.68
C LYS A 30 -21.19 -9.06 -19.87
N SER A 31 -21.12 -9.52 -18.62
CA SER A 31 -19.98 -9.28 -17.74
C SER A 31 -18.64 -9.70 -18.39
N LYS A 32 -18.62 -10.85 -19.08
CA LYS A 32 -17.44 -11.35 -19.81
C LYS A 32 -16.95 -10.46 -20.95
N SER A 33 -17.76 -9.50 -21.40
CA SER A 33 -17.39 -8.52 -22.43
C SER A 33 -16.77 -7.25 -21.86
N ARG A 34 -16.62 -7.17 -20.55
CA ARG A 34 -15.90 -6.11 -19.85
C ARG A 34 -14.51 -6.62 -19.53
N LEU A 35 -13.51 -5.91 -20.01
CA LEU A 35 -12.10 -6.17 -19.70
C LEU A 35 -11.62 -5.11 -18.74
N SER A 36 -10.81 -5.48 -17.77
CA SER A 36 -10.19 -4.53 -16.87
C SER A 36 -8.70 -4.41 -17.22
N LEU A 37 -8.22 -3.17 -17.27
CA LEU A 37 -6.78 -2.93 -17.36
C LEU A 37 -6.19 -3.07 -15.95
N ARG A 38 -5.07 -3.77 -15.86
CA ARG A 38 -4.42 -4.05 -14.56
C ARG A 38 -3.90 -2.77 -13.91
N PRO A 39 -4.33 -2.44 -12.67
CA PRO A 39 -3.84 -1.25 -11.97
C PRO A 39 -2.56 -1.50 -11.17
N GLU A 40 -2.20 -2.79 -10.95
CA GLU A 40 -1.03 -3.26 -10.19
C GLU A 40 -0.73 -4.71 -10.56
N GLY A 41 0.38 -5.28 -10.07
CA GLY A 41 0.82 -6.64 -10.39
C GLY A 41 0.60 -7.65 -9.26
N THR A 42 0.59 -7.23 -8.00
CA THR A 42 0.56 -8.10 -6.82
C THR A 42 -0.60 -9.09 -6.82
N ALA A 43 -1.84 -8.61 -7.03
CA ALA A 43 -3.02 -9.47 -7.06
C ALA A 43 -2.95 -10.53 -8.17
N GLY A 44 -2.33 -10.17 -9.31
CA GLY A 44 -2.10 -11.10 -10.42
C GLY A 44 -1.12 -12.21 -10.05
N VAL A 45 -0.03 -11.87 -9.37
CA VAL A 45 0.99 -12.84 -8.90
C VAL A 45 0.40 -13.75 -7.83
N VAL A 46 -0.25 -13.18 -6.80
CA VAL A 46 -0.90 -13.95 -5.72
C VAL A 46 -1.92 -14.95 -6.30
N ARG A 47 -2.73 -14.51 -7.27
CA ARG A 47 -3.66 -15.39 -7.95
C ARG A 47 -2.94 -16.52 -8.72
N ALA A 48 -1.87 -16.21 -9.44
CA ALA A 48 -1.09 -17.22 -10.18
C ALA A 48 -0.49 -18.26 -9.23
N VAL A 49 0.06 -17.81 -8.10
CA VAL A 49 0.60 -18.71 -7.05
C VAL A 49 -0.50 -19.63 -6.51
N ALA A 50 -1.68 -19.09 -6.18
CA ALA A 50 -2.79 -19.89 -5.66
C ALA A 50 -3.38 -20.86 -6.69
N GLN A 51 -3.43 -20.46 -7.99
CA GLN A 51 -3.99 -21.30 -9.07
C GLN A 51 -3.05 -22.42 -9.53
N HIS A 52 -1.74 -22.19 -9.42
CA HIS A 52 -0.72 -23.11 -9.95
C HIS A 52 0.14 -23.74 -8.85
N ASP A 53 -0.20 -23.52 -7.58
CA ASP A 53 0.51 -24.06 -6.40
C ASP A 53 2.03 -23.81 -6.48
N LEU A 54 2.41 -22.54 -6.71
CA LEU A 54 3.80 -22.17 -6.98
C LEU A 54 4.67 -22.04 -5.71
N VAL A 55 4.09 -22.17 -4.51
CA VAL A 55 4.89 -22.24 -3.27
C VAL A 55 5.47 -23.63 -3.15
N PRO A 56 6.82 -23.79 -3.07
CA PRO A 56 7.45 -25.08 -2.99
C PRO A 56 7.01 -25.87 -1.75
N GLN A 57 6.71 -27.16 -1.92
CA GLN A 57 6.54 -28.06 -0.78
C GLN A 57 7.88 -28.24 -0.07
N GLY A 58 7.94 -27.95 1.24
CA GLY A 58 9.18 -28.02 2.01
C GLY A 58 9.62 -26.72 2.65
N GLY A 59 8.78 -25.66 2.60
CA GLY A 59 8.94 -24.46 3.40
C GLY A 59 9.82 -23.37 2.80
N ALA A 60 10.35 -23.54 1.59
CA ALA A 60 11.04 -22.45 0.90
C ALA A 60 10.02 -21.46 0.34
N PRO A 61 10.23 -20.14 0.48
CA PRO A 61 9.34 -19.13 -0.11
C PRO A 61 9.44 -19.11 -1.63
N ALA A 62 8.32 -18.81 -2.29
CA ALA A 62 8.30 -18.49 -3.71
C ALA A 62 8.68 -17.02 -3.90
N LYS A 63 9.84 -16.75 -4.48
CA LYS A 63 10.31 -15.40 -4.83
C LYS A 63 10.04 -15.13 -6.30
N LEU A 64 9.15 -14.22 -6.59
CA LEU A 64 8.67 -13.92 -7.93
C LEU A 64 8.87 -12.44 -8.23
N MET A 65 9.02 -12.11 -9.52
CA MET A 65 9.06 -10.73 -9.98
C MET A 65 8.12 -10.51 -11.15
N TYR A 66 7.68 -9.28 -11.32
CA TYR A 66 6.96 -8.84 -12.52
C TYR A 66 7.49 -7.50 -12.98
N ALA A 67 7.34 -7.24 -14.27
CA ALA A 67 7.62 -5.94 -14.86
C ALA A 67 6.63 -5.70 -16.01
N GLY A 68 6.16 -4.47 -16.15
CA GLY A 68 5.31 -4.11 -17.27
C GLY A 68 4.38 -2.93 -17.03
N PRO A 69 3.52 -2.60 -18.02
CA PRO A 69 2.62 -1.48 -17.94
C PRO A 69 1.47 -1.75 -16.98
N MET A 70 1.14 -0.74 -16.16
CA MET A 70 -0.02 -0.67 -15.29
C MET A 70 -0.87 0.54 -15.66
N PHE A 71 -2.15 0.50 -15.30
CA PHE A 71 -3.12 1.50 -15.73
C PHE A 71 -4.00 1.92 -14.56
N ARG A 72 -4.03 3.23 -14.25
CA ARG A 72 -4.87 3.78 -13.18
C ARG A 72 -5.68 4.97 -13.68
N ALA A 73 -6.97 5.00 -13.37
CA ALA A 73 -7.90 6.07 -13.75
C ALA A 73 -7.79 7.28 -12.82
N GLU A 74 -6.60 7.57 -12.33
CA GLU A 74 -6.33 8.71 -11.48
C GLU A 74 -6.28 10.03 -12.28
N ARG A 75 -6.41 11.14 -11.55
CA ARG A 75 -6.17 12.46 -12.14
C ARG A 75 -4.69 12.60 -12.49
N PRO A 76 -4.34 12.83 -13.77
CA PRO A 76 -2.95 12.96 -14.17
C PRO A 76 -2.32 14.19 -13.52
N GLN A 77 -1.08 14.06 -13.09
CA GLN A 77 -0.27 15.18 -12.58
C GLN A 77 1.22 14.85 -12.78
N LYS A 78 2.10 15.81 -12.52
CA LYS A 78 3.55 15.59 -12.64
C LYS A 78 3.95 14.38 -11.77
N GLY A 79 4.63 13.41 -12.35
CA GLY A 79 5.05 12.16 -11.68
C GLY A 79 3.94 11.10 -11.54
N ARG A 80 2.69 11.36 -11.96
CA ARG A 80 1.59 10.40 -11.89
C ARG A 80 0.85 10.31 -13.22
N GLN A 81 1.06 9.22 -13.92
CA GLN A 81 0.48 8.96 -15.25
C GLN A 81 -0.60 7.88 -15.16
N ARG A 82 -1.56 7.92 -16.09
CA ARG A 82 -2.60 6.89 -16.21
C ARG A 82 -2.08 5.56 -16.75
N GLN A 83 -1.00 5.58 -17.50
CA GLN A 83 -0.21 4.41 -17.88
C GLN A 83 1.22 4.62 -17.41
N PHE A 84 1.76 3.67 -16.69
CA PHE A 84 3.13 3.69 -16.17
C PHE A 84 3.69 2.28 -16.15
N ASN A 85 5.00 2.13 -16.05
CA ASN A 85 5.63 0.84 -15.87
C ASN A 85 5.89 0.60 -14.39
N GLN A 86 5.61 -0.62 -13.94
CA GLN A 86 5.91 -1.06 -12.59
C GLN A 86 6.82 -2.28 -12.64
N VAL A 87 7.81 -2.29 -11.78
CA VAL A 87 8.60 -3.47 -11.42
C VAL A 87 8.23 -3.82 -10.00
N GLY A 88 7.93 -5.07 -9.73
CA GLY A 88 7.60 -5.54 -8.39
C GLY A 88 8.19 -6.92 -8.13
N VAL A 89 8.38 -7.20 -6.85
CA VAL A 89 8.80 -8.50 -6.34
C VAL A 89 7.81 -8.95 -5.27
N GLU A 90 7.55 -10.24 -5.25
CA GLU A 90 6.66 -10.87 -4.29
C GLU A 90 7.39 -12.06 -3.67
N CYS A 91 7.36 -12.15 -2.35
CA CYS A 91 7.86 -13.31 -1.60
C CYS A 91 6.68 -13.93 -0.87
N LEU A 92 6.30 -15.14 -1.24
CA LEU A 92 5.11 -15.82 -0.75
C LEU A 92 5.49 -17.14 -0.07
N GLY A 93 4.81 -17.47 1.05
CA GLY A 93 5.07 -18.68 1.81
C GLY A 93 6.10 -18.54 2.93
N ALA A 94 6.41 -17.30 3.34
CA ALA A 94 7.28 -16.99 4.47
C ALA A 94 6.70 -15.83 5.30
N GLU A 95 6.90 -15.86 6.61
CA GLU A 95 6.41 -14.84 7.55
C GLU A 95 7.53 -14.21 8.38
N GLU A 96 8.77 -14.58 8.13
CA GLU A 96 9.93 -14.15 8.90
C GLU A 96 10.26 -12.69 8.63
N PRO A 97 10.66 -11.90 9.66
CA PRO A 97 11.03 -10.50 9.51
C PRO A 97 12.24 -10.27 8.58
N THR A 98 13.05 -11.31 8.36
CA THR A 98 14.15 -11.30 7.39
C THR A 98 13.67 -11.05 5.97
N ILE A 99 12.47 -11.53 5.61
CA ILE A 99 11.90 -11.37 4.26
C ILE A 99 11.50 -9.92 4.02
N ASP A 100 10.87 -9.27 5.02
CA ASP A 100 10.53 -7.85 4.94
C ASP A 100 11.79 -7.00 4.79
N ALA A 101 12.81 -7.26 5.61
CA ALA A 101 14.09 -6.57 5.54
C ALA A 101 14.80 -6.81 4.19
N GLU A 102 14.79 -8.05 3.68
CA GLU A 102 15.36 -8.40 2.37
C GLU A 102 14.70 -7.58 1.25
N ALA A 103 13.36 -7.50 1.25
CA ALA A 103 12.61 -6.73 0.25
C ALA A 103 12.98 -5.24 0.29
N ILE A 104 13.07 -4.66 1.48
CA ILE A 104 13.45 -3.25 1.66
C ILE A 104 14.90 -3.01 1.18
N ILE A 105 15.84 -3.83 1.63
CA ILE A 105 17.26 -3.70 1.28
C ILE A 105 17.44 -3.85 -0.24
N MET A 106 16.75 -4.81 -0.85
CA MET A 106 16.78 -5.03 -2.29
C MET A 106 16.24 -3.81 -3.05
N LEU A 107 15.12 -3.22 -2.60
CA LEU A 107 14.56 -2.03 -3.23
C LEU A 107 15.51 -0.84 -3.15
N MET A 108 16.12 -0.60 -1.99
CA MET A 108 17.10 0.48 -1.81
C MET A 108 18.30 0.30 -2.75
N ARG A 109 18.85 -0.91 -2.84
CA ARG A 109 19.96 -1.24 -3.75
C ARG A 109 19.57 -1.14 -5.23
N PHE A 110 18.34 -1.52 -5.57
CA PHE A 110 17.80 -1.35 -6.92
C PHE A 110 17.82 0.12 -7.33
N TYR A 111 17.35 1.02 -6.49
CA TYR A 111 17.36 2.45 -6.77
C TYR A 111 18.79 3.02 -6.90
N GLU A 112 19.71 2.63 -6.03
CA GLU A 112 21.12 2.99 -6.16
C GLU A 112 21.72 2.52 -7.50
N THR A 113 21.38 1.29 -7.90
CA THR A 113 21.88 0.69 -9.16
C THR A 113 21.38 1.44 -10.41
N ILE A 114 20.17 1.97 -10.38
CA ILE A 114 19.64 2.78 -11.49
C ILE A 114 20.01 4.25 -11.39
N GLY A 115 20.86 4.63 -10.43
CA GLY A 115 21.49 5.95 -10.35
C GLY A 115 20.77 6.96 -9.44
N ILE A 116 19.86 6.52 -8.55
CA ILE A 116 19.30 7.40 -7.52
C ILE A 116 20.26 7.45 -6.34
N PRO A 117 20.81 8.63 -5.99
CA PRO A 117 21.73 8.75 -4.87
C PRO A 117 21.05 8.38 -3.54
N ARG A 118 21.76 7.62 -2.70
CA ARG A 118 21.23 7.16 -1.41
C ARG A 118 20.81 8.32 -0.50
N GLU A 119 21.58 9.38 -0.49
CA GLU A 119 21.34 10.59 0.29
C GLU A 119 20.09 11.37 -0.14
N SER A 120 19.57 11.11 -1.34
CA SER A 120 18.31 11.69 -1.81
C SER A 120 17.09 10.84 -1.46
N MET A 121 17.29 9.63 -0.96
CA MET A 121 16.21 8.70 -0.62
C MET A 121 15.90 8.75 0.88
N ARG A 122 14.62 8.79 1.21
CA ARG A 122 14.09 8.60 2.56
C ARG A 122 13.30 7.30 2.59
N LEU A 123 13.69 6.39 3.43
CA LEU A 123 12.94 5.16 3.70
C LEU A 123 12.05 5.40 4.92
N LEU A 124 10.75 5.36 4.72
CA LEU A 124 9.75 5.39 5.78
C LEU A 124 9.28 3.97 6.07
N ILE A 125 9.18 3.62 7.35
CA ILE A 125 8.67 2.32 7.78
C ILE A 125 7.59 2.49 8.85
N ASN A 126 6.67 1.53 8.91
CA ASN A 126 5.65 1.44 9.97
C ASN A 126 5.21 -0.02 10.13
N SER A 127 4.46 -0.30 11.17
CA SER A 127 3.74 -1.56 11.32
C SER A 127 2.23 -1.32 11.27
N MET A 128 1.51 -2.08 10.46
CA MET A 128 0.04 -2.05 10.41
C MET A 128 -0.61 -3.02 11.41
N GLY A 129 0.20 -3.71 12.23
CA GLY A 129 -0.27 -4.75 13.13
C GLY A 129 -0.86 -5.95 12.39
N CYS A 130 -1.48 -6.85 13.10
CA CYS A 130 -2.11 -8.07 12.58
C CYS A 130 -3.59 -8.14 12.98
N GLU A 131 -4.24 -9.25 12.65
CA GLU A 131 -5.65 -9.50 12.97
C GLU A 131 -5.93 -9.50 14.49
N LYS A 132 -4.92 -9.76 15.33
CA LYS A 132 -5.08 -9.73 16.80
C LYS A 132 -5.07 -8.31 17.37
N CYS A 133 -4.16 -7.43 16.91
CA CYS A 133 -3.98 -6.09 17.51
C CYS A 133 -4.70 -4.97 16.74
N ARG A 134 -4.86 -5.09 15.41
CA ARG A 134 -5.49 -4.05 14.59
C ARG A 134 -6.95 -3.73 14.95
N PRO A 135 -7.84 -4.70 15.26
CA PRO A 135 -9.22 -4.39 15.59
C PRO A 135 -9.35 -3.45 16.78
N ALA A 136 -8.67 -3.74 17.89
CA ALA A 136 -8.67 -2.89 19.07
C ALA A 136 -8.09 -1.49 18.80
N TYR A 137 -7.01 -1.42 18.03
CA TYR A 137 -6.42 -0.15 17.62
C TYR A 137 -7.35 0.68 16.72
N ARG A 138 -8.07 0.04 15.78
CA ARG A 138 -9.07 0.75 14.96
C ARG A 138 -10.18 1.37 15.79
N GLU A 139 -10.68 0.67 16.81
CA GLU A 139 -11.69 1.20 17.73
C GLU A 139 -11.14 2.39 18.53
N LEU A 140 -9.89 2.31 18.98
CA LEU A 140 -9.24 3.39 19.71
C LEU A 140 -9.12 4.65 18.83
N VAL A 141 -8.67 4.51 17.58
CA VAL A 141 -8.59 5.63 16.64
C VAL A 141 -10.00 6.16 16.30
N ARG A 142 -11.00 5.29 16.14
CA ARG A 142 -12.38 5.70 15.91
C ARG A 142 -12.92 6.53 17.07
N SER A 143 -12.72 6.08 18.31
CA SER A 143 -13.14 6.81 19.50
C SER A 143 -12.48 8.18 19.57
N TYR A 144 -11.17 8.25 19.34
CA TYR A 144 -10.43 9.49 19.27
C TYR A 144 -10.99 10.45 18.20
N MET A 145 -11.29 9.96 17.00
CA MET A 145 -11.87 10.77 15.93
C MET A 145 -13.27 11.30 16.28
N ASN A 146 -14.08 10.50 16.97
CA ASN A 146 -15.42 10.92 17.41
C ASN A 146 -15.35 11.99 18.50
N GLU A 147 -14.35 11.93 19.39
CA GLU A 147 -14.10 12.96 20.41
C GLU A 147 -13.68 14.31 19.77
N HIS A 148 -13.12 14.28 18.57
CA HIS A 148 -12.66 15.47 17.82
C HIS A 148 -13.50 15.70 16.54
N ALA A 149 -14.76 15.27 16.55
CA ALA A 149 -15.62 15.31 15.35
C ALA A 149 -15.77 16.72 14.77
N ASP A 150 -15.84 17.73 15.61
CA ASP A 150 -16.00 19.14 15.20
C ASP A 150 -14.75 19.73 14.51
N GLU A 151 -13.59 19.09 14.70
CA GLU A 151 -12.31 19.51 14.13
C GLU A 151 -11.95 18.74 12.86
N LEU A 152 -12.68 17.66 12.54
CA LEU A 152 -12.41 16.78 11.41
C LEU A 152 -13.34 17.09 10.22
N CYS A 153 -12.83 16.98 9.01
CA CYS A 153 -13.64 17.15 7.80
C CYS A 153 -14.64 15.98 7.61
N GLU A 154 -15.73 16.25 6.89
CA GLU A 154 -16.79 15.27 6.60
C GLU A 154 -16.26 13.95 6.02
N THR A 155 -15.23 14.02 5.16
CA THR A 155 -14.57 12.81 4.62
C THR A 155 -13.89 11.99 5.71
N CYS A 156 -13.26 12.62 6.70
CA CYS A 156 -12.65 11.92 7.83
C CYS A 156 -13.71 11.31 8.74
N MET A 157 -14.84 11.97 8.96
CA MET A 157 -15.95 11.41 9.73
C MET A 157 -16.56 10.19 9.03
N THR A 158 -16.72 10.23 7.72
CA THR A 158 -17.11 9.03 6.94
C THR A 158 -16.07 7.90 7.06
N ARG A 159 -14.77 8.24 7.06
CA ARG A 159 -13.69 7.26 7.25
C ARG A 159 -13.67 6.67 8.65
N ALA A 160 -14.04 7.44 9.68
CA ALA A 160 -14.15 6.93 11.05
C ALA A 160 -15.08 5.71 11.14
N GLU A 161 -16.14 5.70 10.34
CA GLU A 161 -17.11 4.59 10.27
C GLU A 161 -16.55 3.37 9.52
N ILE A 162 -15.95 3.61 8.35
CA ILE A 162 -15.56 2.55 7.40
C ILE A 162 -14.14 2.03 7.71
N ASN A 163 -13.17 2.94 7.75
CA ASN A 163 -11.76 2.65 8.01
C ASN A 163 -11.04 3.86 8.62
N PRO A 164 -11.04 4.00 9.96
CA PRO A 164 -10.49 5.16 10.65
C PRO A 164 -9.00 5.41 10.37
N LEU A 165 -8.22 4.36 10.05
CA LEU A 165 -6.80 4.50 9.76
C LEU A 165 -6.53 5.34 8.50
N ARG A 166 -7.51 5.47 7.60
CA ARG A 166 -7.40 6.34 6.42
C ARG A 166 -7.42 7.84 6.75
N ALA A 167 -7.78 8.22 7.98
CA ALA A 167 -7.71 9.60 8.41
C ALA A 167 -6.29 10.12 8.54
N PHE A 168 -5.31 9.25 8.80
CA PHE A 168 -3.88 9.61 8.84
C PHE A 168 -3.35 10.12 7.48
N ASP A 169 -3.97 9.74 6.37
CA ASP A 169 -3.64 10.22 5.02
C ASP A 169 -4.55 11.38 4.53
N CYS A 170 -5.18 12.10 5.46
CA CYS A 170 -6.00 13.25 5.09
C CYS A 170 -5.12 14.43 4.64
N LYS A 171 -5.50 15.06 3.52
CA LYS A 171 -4.78 16.22 2.96
C LYS A 171 -5.27 17.57 3.52
N ASN A 172 -6.30 17.56 4.36
CA ASN A 172 -6.76 18.74 5.07
C ASN A 172 -5.83 19.01 6.27
N GLU A 173 -5.23 20.19 6.33
CA GLU A 173 -4.25 20.57 7.36
C GLU A 173 -4.83 20.50 8.78
N GLY A 174 -6.10 20.92 8.97
CA GLY A 174 -6.78 20.80 10.28
C GLY A 174 -6.90 19.34 10.73
N CYS A 175 -7.35 18.44 9.82
CA CYS A 175 -7.39 17.01 10.13
C CYS A 175 -6.00 16.43 10.40
N ALA A 176 -4.99 16.82 9.63
CA ALA A 176 -3.62 16.36 9.83
C ALA A 176 -3.09 16.74 11.21
N HIS A 177 -3.39 17.98 11.67
CA HIS A 177 -3.02 18.46 12.98
C HIS A 177 -3.70 17.67 14.10
N VAL A 178 -5.01 17.45 14.01
CA VAL A 178 -5.76 16.61 14.98
C VAL A 178 -5.16 15.21 15.04
N MET A 179 -4.92 14.59 13.89
CA MET A 179 -4.40 13.23 13.79
C MET A 179 -2.93 13.09 14.24
N GLU A 180 -2.19 14.18 14.46
CA GLU A 180 -0.85 14.14 15.08
C GLU A 180 -0.87 13.64 16.51
N SER A 181 -1.93 13.95 17.24
CA SER A 181 -2.12 13.53 18.63
C SER A 181 -2.89 12.21 18.77
N ALA A 182 -3.32 11.62 17.65
CA ALA A 182 -4.03 10.35 17.66
C ALA A 182 -3.14 9.20 18.17
N PRO A 183 -3.74 8.17 18.79
CA PRO A 183 -3.02 6.98 19.22
C PRO A 183 -2.17 6.37 18.10
N LYS A 184 -0.93 6.00 18.37
CA LYS A 184 0.00 5.40 17.41
C LYS A 184 -0.07 3.88 17.49
N ILE A 185 -0.05 3.20 16.34
CA ILE A 185 -0.11 1.74 16.31
C ILE A 185 1.08 1.08 17.00
N SER A 186 2.26 1.71 16.98
CA SER A 186 3.47 1.22 17.65
C SER A 186 3.24 0.91 19.14
N ASP A 187 2.36 1.67 19.81
CA ASP A 187 2.08 1.53 21.22
C ASP A 187 1.06 0.41 21.51
N HIS A 188 0.35 -0.05 20.47
CA HIS A 188 -0.75 -1.01 20.53
C HIS A 188 -0.48 -2.34 19.79
N LEU A 189 0.76 -2.57 19.38
CA LEU A 189 1.16 -3.84 18.77
C LEU A 189 1.09 -4.98 19.79
N CYS A 190 0.56 -6.13 19.36
CA CYS A 190 0.71 -7.35 20.13
C CYS A 190 2.19 -7.79 20.22
N PRO A 191 2.57 -8.64 21.18
CA PRO A 191 3.96 -9.07 21.35
C PRO A 191 4.58 -9.60 20.05
N ASP A 192 3.88 -10.44 19.32
CA ASP A 192 4.36 -11.04 18.05
C ASP A 192 4.66 -9.95 16.99
N CYS A 193 3.79 -8.94 16.86
CA CYS A 193 4.00 -7.84 15.91
C CYS A 193 5.11 -6.90 16.33
N ARG A 194 5.26 -6.68 17.63
CA ARG A 194 6.35 -5.87 18.18
C ARG A 194 7.69 -6.55 17.94
N GLU A 195 7.82 -7.83 18.29
CA GLU A 195 9.05 -8.61 18.08
C GLU A 195 9.43 -8.65 16.59
N HIS A 196 8.45 -8.89 15.71
CA HIS A 196 8.66 -8.88 14.27
C HIS A 196 9.19 -7.53 13.78
N TYR A 197 8.56 -6.42 14.21
CA TYR A 197 8.93 -5.09 13.77
C TYR A 197 10.32 -4.67 14.28
N GLU A 198 10.65 -4.98 15.55
CA GLU A 198 11.98 -4.74 16.11
C GLU A 198 13.06 -5.58 15.38
N ALA A 199 12.74 -6.82 15.00
CA ALA A 199 13.64 -7.65 14.21
C ALA A 199 13.90 -7.05 12.82
N VAL A 200 12.87 -6.55 12.13
CA VAL A 200 13.04 -5.86 10.83
C VAL A 200 13.99 -4.66 10.99
N LYS A 201 13.79 -3.82 12.00
CA LYS A 201 14.67 -2.68 12.28
C LYS A 201 16.11 -3.12 12.53
N ALA A 202 16.31 -4.15 13.35
CA ALA A 202 17.64 -4.69 13.62
C ALA A 202 18.35 -5.21 12.35
N TYR A 203 17.64 -5.83 11.42
CA TYR A 203 18.21 -6.24 10.13
C TYR A 203 18.54 -5.06 9.23
N LEU A 204 17.73 -4.01 9.22
CA LEU A 204 18.02 -2.78 8.47
C LEU A 204 19.27 -2.09 9.03
N ASP A 205 19.38 -1.97 10.36
CA ASP A 205 20.53 -1.41 11.05
C ASP A 205 21.82 -2.20 10.74
N ALA A 206 21.74 -3.53 10.81
CA ALA A 206 22.87 -4.41 10.48
C ALA A 206 23.30 -4.29 9.00
N ALA A 207 22.37 -4.00 8.10
CA ALA A 207 22.64 -3.74 6.69
C ALA A 207 23.09 -2.30 6.41
N GLY A 208 23.12 -1.42 7.42
CA GLY A 208 23.43 -0.01 7.27
C GLY A 208 22.41 0.77 6.46
N VAL A 209 21.14 0.35 6.48
CA VAL A 209 20.03 1.04 5.80
C VAL A 209 19.35 1.97 6.79
N ALA A 210 19.54 3.28 6.60
CA ALA A 210 18.84 4.29 7.39
C ALA A 210 17.34 4.31 7.06
N TYR A 211 16.51 4.48 8.08
CA TYR A 211 15.05 4.58 7.96
C TYR A 211 14.49 5.60 8.96
N GLU A 212 13.26 6.02 8.70
CA GLU A 212 12.47 6.85 9.61
C GLU A 212 11.16 6.09 9.93
N GLU A 213 10.78 6.04 11.20
CA GLU A 213 9.49 5.49 11.60
C GLU A 213 8.39 6.55 11.38
N ASP A 214 7.43 6.24 10.51
CA ASP A 214 6.31 7.14 10.21
C ASP A 214 4.96 6.46 10.52
N TYR A 215 4.40 6.76 11.68
CA TYR A 215 3.10 6.23 12.11
C TYR A 215 1.93 6.65 11.21
N LYS A 216 2.10 7.70 10.39
CA LYS A 216 1.10 8.14 9.40
C LYS A 216 1.14 7.29 8.12
N LEU A 217 2.20 6.50 7.94
CA LEU A 217 2.32 5.64 6.78
C LEU A 217 1.28 4.51 6.84
N VAL A 218 0.22 4.67 6.05
CA VAL A 218 -0.82 3.67 5.82
C VAL A 218 -0.87 3.36 4.34
N ARG A 219 -1.18 2.10 4.00
CA ARG A 219 -1.20 1.66 2.60
C ARG A 219 -2.62 1.57 2.07
N GLY A 220 -2.74 1.71 0.74
CA GLY A 220 -4.01 1.72 0.04
C GLY A 220 -4.76 0.38 0.00
N LEU A 221 -4.13 -0.71 0.40
CA LEU A 221 -4.69 -2.06 0.37
C LEU A 221 -4.97 -2.53 1.80
N ASP A 222 -6.22 -2.83 2.10
CA ASP A 222 -6.67 -3.16 3.46
C ASP A 222 -6.17 -4.52 3.98
N TYR A 223 -5.64 -5.37 3.08
CA TYR A 223 -5.11 -6.69 3.46
C TYR A 223 -3.67 -6.68 3.95
N TYR A 224 -2.95 -5.55 3.88
CA TYR A 224 -1.60 -5.47 4.45
C TYR A 224 -1.60 -5.70 5.95
N THR A 225 -0.62 -6.46 6.44
CA THR A 225 -0.36 -6.73 7.85
C THR A 225 1.10 -6.52 8.16
N ARG A 226 1.42 -6.28 9.43
CA ARG A 226 2.79 -6.13 9.92
C ARG A 226 3.52 -4.96 9.23
N THR A 227 4.72 -5.20 8.72
CA THR A 227 5.60 -4.16 8.16
C THR A 227 5.03 -3.54 6.89
N VAL A 228 5.03 -2.22 6.85
CA VAL A 228 4.81 -1.42 5.64
C VAL A 228 5.96 -0.43 5.49
N PHE A 229 6.31 -0.11 4.26
CA PHE A 229 7.39 0.82 3.97
C PHE A 229 7.10 1.62 2.70
N GLU A 230 7.78 2.74 2.57
CA GLU A 230 7.74 3.61 1.39
C GLU A 230 9.09 4.30 1.22
N VAL A 231 9.60 4.29 0.00
CA VAL A 231 10.79 5.06 -0.37
C VAL A 231 10.36 6.33 -1.06
N GLN A 232 10.81 7.46 -0.54
CA GLN A 232 10.57 8.79 -1.07
C GLN A 232 11.86 9.41 -1.56
N VAL A 233 11.77 10.25 -2.61
CA VAL A 233 12.88 11.04 -3.15
C VAL A 233 12.44 12.48 -3.29
N ASP A 234 13.27 13.41 -2.84
CA ASP A 234 13.05 14.83 -3.13
C ASP A 234 13.43 15.12 -4.59
N ASN A 235 12.43 15.09 -5.44
CA ASN A 235 12.56 15.26 -6.89
C ASN A 235 11.87 16.54 -7.41
N GLY A 236 11.46 17.45 -6.50
CA GLY A 236 10.74 18.67 -6.82
C GLY A 236 9.33 18.44 -7.39
N MET A 237 8.77 17.23 -7.22
CA MET A 237 7.40 16.89 -7.66
C MET A 237 6.35 17.07 -6.55
N GLY A 238 6.70 17.72 -5.45
CA GLY A 238 5.79 17.96 -4.32
C GLY A 238 5.32 16.66 -3.65
N SER A 239 4.01 16.46 -3.57
CA SER A 239 3.42 15.27 -2.93
C SER A 239 3.64 13.95 -3.69
N GLN A 240 4.31 13.97 -4.85
CA GLN A 240 4.61 12.78 -5.66
C GLN A 240 6.08 12.36 -5.51
N ASN A 241 6.55 12.33 -4.29
CA ASN A 241 7.91 11.94 -3.94
C ASN A 241 8.07 10.43 -3.69
N ALA A 242 6.98 9.69 -3.48
CA ALA A 242 7.02 8.23 -3.32
C ALA A 242 7.38 7.55 -4.65
N ILE A 243 8.44 6.73 -4.63
CA ILE A 243 8.94 6.00 -5.80
C ILE A 243 8.80 4.48 -5.67
N GLY A 244 8.47 3.97 -4.48
CA GLY A 244 8.20 2.55 -4.23
C GLY A 244 7.89 2.24 -2.78
N GLY A 245 7.42 1.00 -2.55
CA GLY A 245 7.08 0.51 -1.22
C GLY A 245 6.08 -0.62 -1.27
#